data_5847b857ec74b08b6c1ec0a10d479ab9
#
_entry.id   5847b857ec74b08b6c1ec0a10d479ab9
#
_cell.length_a   1.000
_cell.length_b   1.000
_cell.length_c   1.000
_cell.angle_alpha   90.00
_cell.angle_beta   90.00
_cell.angle_gamma   90.00
#
_symmetry.space_group_name_H-M   'P 1'
#
loop_
_entity.id
_entity.type
_entity.pdbx_description
1 polymer ?
#
loop_
_entity_poly.entity_id
_entity_poly.type
_entity_poly.pdbx_seq_one_letter_code
_entity_poly.pdbx_strand_id
1 'polypeptide(L)'
;GLPSLRIKGFYLAVATLAAQFFLQWAFVRVPWLYNYNASGAIEVPQRLVFGVPVTGALAAPETRYFVCLGLVVVLTWFASNLVHGRIGRSWMAVRDMDIAAELMGIKLLNAKLLAFAVSSFYAGVAGAMMIFLWYGGGEAADAFSIRLSFNILFMVIIGGLGSLIGSFFGAAFLSILPTAMKFGLPALGVPMAGATAEHVTFMLIGGLIILFLIV
;
A
#
# COMPACT_ATOMS: atom_id res chain seq x y z
N GLY A 1 -4.55 5.33 -15.46
CA GLY A 1 -4.50 4.41 -16.51
C GLY A 1 -3.97 4.88 -17.87
N LEU A 2 -4.76 4.73 -18.94
CA LEU A 2 -4.34 5.02 -20.33
C LEU A 2 -3.74 6.41 -20.54
N PRO A 3 -4.31 7.52 -20.02
CA PRO A 3 -3.70 8.84 -20.17
C PRO A 3 -2.35 8.97 -19.48
N SER A 4 -2.17 8.37 -18.31
CA SER A 4 -0.93 8.47 -17.54
C SER A 4 0.27 7.77 -18.20
N LEU A 5 0.03 6.80 -19.08
CA LEU A 5 1.09 6.11 -19.83
C LEU A 5 1.73 6.96 -20.94
N ARG A 6 1.06 8.02 -21.36
CA ARG A 6 1.58 8.98 -22.36
C ARG A 6 2.36 10.12 -21.73
N ILE A 7 2.26 10.27 -20.41
CA ILE A 7 2.89 11.35 -19.65
C ILE A 7 4.18 10.81 -19.04
N LYS A 8 5.30 11.50 -19.25
CA LYS A 8 6.62 11.10 -18.72
C LYS A 8 7.09 12.04 -17.63
N GLY A 9 7.90 11.51 -16.70
CA GLY A 9 8.59 12.30 -15.69
C GLY A 9 7.68 12.96 -14.65
N PHE A 10 7.97 14.20 -14.29
CA PHE A 10 7.30 14.95 -13.23
C PHE A 10 5.77 15.08 -13.42
N TYR A 11 5.31 15.24 -14.65
CA TYR A 11 3.86 15.33 -14.94
C TYR A 11 3.09 14.05 -14.55
N LEU A 12 3.74 12.90 -14.61
CA LEU A 12 3.11 11.64 -14.15
C LEU A 12 2.87 11.67 -12.64
N ALA A 13 3.82 12.18 -11.86
CA ALA A 13 3.68 12.32 -10.42
C ALA A 13 2.53 13.27 -10.06
N VAL A 14 2.46 14.44 -10.72
CA VAL A 14 1.37 15.40 -10.51
C VAL A 14 0.01 14.80 -10.89
N ALA A 15 -0.08 14.07 -12.00
CA ALA A 15 -1.32 13.44 -12.44
C ALA A 15 -1.79 12.35 -11.47
N THR A 16 -0.88 11.57 -10.87
CA THR A 16 -1.22 10.55 -9.87
C THR A 16 -1.67 11.17 -8.55
N LEU A 17 -1.04 12.26 -8.11
CA LEU A 17 -1.49 13.02 -6.94
C LEU A 17 -2.88 13.64 -7.16
N ALA A 18 -3.11 14.26 -8.32
CA ALA A 18 -4.44 14.78 -8.66
C ALA A 18 -5.51 13.68 -8.66
N ALA A 19 -5.19 12.52 -9.22
CA ALA A 19 -6.09 11.36 -9.19
C ALA A 19 -6.38 10.88 -7.76
N GLN A 20 -5.39 10.91 -6.86
CA GLN A 20 -5.59 10.56 -5.45
C GLN A 20 -6.54 11.54 -4.75
N PHE A 21 -6.34 12.85 -4.92
CA PHE A 21 -7.25 13.86 -4.35
C PHE A 21 -8.67 13.71 -4.92
N PHE A 22 -8.79 13.44 -6.22
CA PHE A 22 -10.09 13.18 -6.84
C PHE A 22 -10.78 11.96 -6.25
N LEU A 23 -10.07 10.85 -6.06
CA LEU A 23 -10.61 9.64 -5.46
C LEU A 23 -11.04 9.89 -4.00
N GLN A 24 -10.20 10.55 -3.20
CA GLN A 24 -10.54 10.91 -1.82
C GLN A 24 -11.81 11.77 -1.77
N TRP A 25 -11.90 12.80 -2.63
CA TRP A 25 -13.11 13.61 -2.76
C TRP A 25 -14.32 12.77 -3.17
N ALA A 26 -14.17 11.87 -4.15
CA ALA A 26 -15.25 11.02 -4.62
C ALA A 26 -15.78 10.10 -3.53
N PHE A 27 -14.89 9.46 -2.75
CA PHE A 27 -15.27 8.58 -1.64
C PHE A 27 -16.00 9.32 -0.52
N VAL A 28 -15.73 10.60 -0.32
CA VAL A 28 -16.42 11.43 0.70
C VAL A 28 -17.75 12.00 0.17
N ARG A 29 -17.86 12.26 -1.15
CA ARG A 29 -19.00 13.00 -1.72
C ARG A 29 -20.02 12.16 -2.46
N VAL A 30 -19.63 10.99 -2.99
CA VAL A 30 -20.52 10.16 -3.79
C VAL A 30 -21.22 9.13 -2.87
N PRO A 31 -22.52 9.29 -2.58
CA PRO A 31 -23.25 8.44 -1.63
C PRO A 31 -23.22 6.95 -1.96
N TRP A 32 -23.14 6.60 -3.24
CA TRP A 32 -23.05 5.23 -3.70
C TRP A 32 -21.76 4.51 -3.23
N LEU A 33 -20.64 5.24 -3.05
CA LEU A 33 -19.36 4.66 -2.62
C LEU A 33 -19.32 4.31 -1.12
N TYR A 34 -20.08 5.02 -0.29
CA TYR A 34 -20.23 4.70 1.14
C TYR A 34 -21.60 4.10 1.49
N ASN A 35 -22.25 3.51 0.50
CA ASN A 35 -23.52 2.77 0.66
C ASN A 35 -24.64 3.59 1.30
N TYR A 36 -24.74 4.89 0.98
CA TYR A 36 -25.79 5.81 1.47
C TYR A 36 -25.87 5.91 3.02
N ASN A 37 -24.80 5.60 3.72
CA ASN A 37 -24.79 5.69 5.18
C ASN A 37 -24.91 7.15 5.64
N ALA A 38 -25.77 7.41 6.63
CA ALA A 38 -26.00 8.76 7.14
C ALA A 38 -24.75 9.40 7.79
N SER A 39 -23.83 8.59 8.30
CA SER A 39 -22.57 9.05 8.89
C SER A 39 -21.48 9.37 7.85
N GLY A 40 -21.67 9.01 6.57
CA GLY A 40 -20.62 9.10 5.56
C GLY A 40 -19.44 8.13 5.77
N ALA A 41 -19.54 7.27 6.78
CA ALA A 41 -18.54 6.25 7.05
C ALA A 41 -18.80 4.97 6.26
N ILE A 42 -17.74 4.30 5.89
CA ILE A 42 -17.82 2.96 5.30
C ILE A 42 -18.03 1.98 6.44
N GLU A 43 -19.26 1.46 6.56
CA GLU A 43 -19.57 0.40 7.52
C GLU A 43 -19.32 -0.97 6.91
N VAL A 44 -18.69 -1.83 7.70
CA VAL A 44 -18.41 -3.21 7.31
C VAL A 44 -19.45 -4.11 7.95
N PRO A 45 -20.40 -4.67 7.17
CA PRO A 45 -21.37 -5.62 7.70
C PRO A 45 -20.67 -6.90 8.17
N GLN A 46 -21.26 -7.54 9.17
CA GLN A 46 -20.77 -8.86 9.62
C GLN A 46 -20.88 -9.87 8.49
N ARG A 47 -19.76 -10.50 8.18
CA ARG A 47 -19.68 -11.57 7.17
C ARG A 47 -19.11 -12.83 7.82
N LEU A 48 -19.76 -13.94 7.50
CA LEU A 48 -19.34 -15.27 7.90
C LEU A 48 -18.58 -15.90 6.72
N VAL A 49 -17.39 -16.42 6.99
CA VAL A 49 -16.65 -17.24 6.03
C VAL A 49 -16.52 -18.63 6.67
N PHE A 50 -17.04 -19.64 6.02
CA PHE A 50 -17.14 -21.01 6.56
C PHE A 50 -17.78 -21.09 7.95
N GLY A 51 -18.79 -20.26 8.23
CA GLY A 51 -19.47 -20.23 9.52
C GLY A 51 -18.77 -19.47 10.65
N VAL A 52 -17.59 -18.92 10.39
CA VAL A 52 -16.81 -18.13 11.36
C VAL A 52 -16.95 -16.64 11.02
N PRO A 53 -17.27 -15.76 12.02
CA PRO A 53 -17.33 -14.32 11.76
C PRO A 53 -15.93 -13.77 11.50
N VAL A 54 -15.74 -13.21 10.31
CA VAL A 54 -14.45 -12.67 9.86
C VAL A 54 -14.43 -11.15 9.94
N THR A 55 -15.61 -10.50 9.80
CA THR A 55 -15.75 -9.04 9.84
C THR A 55 -16.76 -8.61 10.90
N GLY A 56 -16.67 -7.36 11.35
CA GLY A 56 -17.57 -6.79 12.35
C GLY A 56 -17.07 -6.97 13.79
N ALA A 57 -17.87 -6.52 14.75
CA ALA A 57 -17.50 -6.48 16.18
C ALA A 57 -17.32 -7.88 16.82
N LEU A 58 -17.97 -8.91 16.28
CA LEU A 58 -17.92 -10.28 16.81
C LEU A 58 -16.75 -11.11 16.24
N ALA A 59 -15.98 -10.58 15.28
CA ALA A 59 -14.87 -11.31 14.71
C ALA A 59 -13.66 -11.33 15.67
N ALA A 60 -13.22 -12.53 16.06
CA ALA A 60 -12.03 -12.69 16.89
C ALA A 60 -10.78 -12.14 16.17
N PRO A 61 -9.87 -11.46 16.87
CA PRO A 61 -8.63 -10.94 16.29
C PRO A 61 -7.79 -12.01 15.59
N GLU A 62 -7.78 -13.21 16.15
CA GLU A 62 -7.08 -14.39 15.63
C GLU A 62 -7.60 -14.79 14.24
N THR A 63 -8.92 -14.82 14.07
CA THR A 63 -9.55 -15.16 12.79
C THR A 63 -9.19 -14.14 11.72
N ARG A 64 -9.22 -12.85 12.04
CA ARG A 64 -8.82 -11.77 11.13
C ARG A 64 -7.36 -11.92 10.73
N TYR A 65 -6.49 -12.24 11.69
CA TYR A 65 -5.07 -12.45 11.43
C TYR A 65 -4.83 -13.62 10.47
N PHE A 66 -5.44 -14.79 10.69
CA PHE A 66 -5.26 -15.94 9.82
C PHE A 66 -5.81 -15.73 8.41
N VAL A 67 -6.95 -15.05 8.28
CA VAL A 67 -7.52 -14.71 6.96
C VAL A 67 -6.60 -13.73 6.23
N CYS A 68 -6.11 -12.70 6.92
CA CYS A 68 -5.15 -11.76 6.35
C CYS A 68 -3.87 -12.48 5.92
N LEU A 69 -3.30 -13.32 6.78
CA LEU A 69 -2.09 -14.09 6.48
C LEU A 69 -2.28 -15.01 5.28
N GLY A 70 -3.40 -15.73 5.21
CA GLY A 70 -3.73 -16.61 4.10
C GLY A 70 -3.81 -15.85 2.77
N LEU A 71 -4.48 -14.70 2.75
CA LEU A 71 -4.56 -13.84 1.57
C LEU A 71 -3.18 -13.30 1.16
N VAL A 72 -2.37 -12.85 2.12
CA VAL A 72 -1.01 -12.37 1.85
C VAL A 72 -0.16 -13.47 1.25
N VAL A 73 -0.20 -14.69 1.79
CA VAL A 73 0.55 -15.85 1.26
C VAL A 73 0.13 -16.16 -0.18
N VAL A 74 -1.17 -16.24 -0.45
CA VAL A 74 -1.70 -16.52 -1.80
C VAL A 74 -1.28 -15.43 -2.79
N LEU A 75 -1.44 -14.16 -2.42
CA LEU A 75 -1.07 -13.03 -3.27
C LEU A 75 0.44 -12.97 -3.51
N THR A 76 1.26 -13.23 -2.49
CA THR A 76 2.72 -13.27 -2.63
C THR A 76 3.17 -14.42 -3.52
N TRP A 77 2.57 -15.60 -3.38
CA TRP A 77 2.83 -16.73 -4.26
C TRP A 77 2.47 -16.42 -5.71
N PHE A 78 1.32 -15.79 -5.94
CA PHE A 78 0.90 -15.35 -7.26
C PHE A 78 1.85 -14.28 -7.83
N ALA A 79 2.26 -13.27 -7.04
CA ALA A 79 3.22 -12.25 -7.44
C ALA A 79 4.58 -12.87 -7.80
N SER A 80 5.07 -13.81 -6.99
CA SER A 80 6.33 -14.50 -7.24
C SER A 80 6.31 -15.25 -8.57
N ASN A 81 5.25 -16.01 -8.84
CA ASN A 81 5.09 -16.71 -10.10
C ASN A 81 5.01 -15.75 -11.30
N LEU A 82 4.34 -14.62 -11.13
CA LEU A 82 4.22 -13.61 -12.17
C LEU A 82 5.57 -12.97 -12.50
N VAL A 83 6.35 -12.61 -11.47
CA VAL A 83 7.67 -11.98 -11.63
C VAL A 83 8.67 -12.92 -12.29
N HIS A 84 8.69 -14.20 -11.92
CA HIS A 84 9.59 -15.19 -12.50
C HIS A 84 9.12 -15.72 -13.87
N GLY A 85 7.87 -15.43 -14.25
CA GLY A 85 7.27 -15.81 -15.52
C GLY A 85 7.76 -15.00 -16.73
N ARG A 86 7.17 -15.27 -17.89
CA ARG A 86 7.45 -14.52 -19.13
C ARG A 86 7.06 -13.05 -19.03
N ILE A 87 5.98 -12.77 -18.30
CA ILE A 87 5.46 -11.41 -18.08
C ILE A 87 6.45 -10.60 -17.26
N GLY A 88 6.95 -11.14 -16.15
CA GLY A 88 7.93 -10.45 -15.29
C GLY A 88 9.23 -10.15 -16.03
N ARG A 89 9.72 -11.09 -16.83
CA ARG A 89 10.91 -10.85 -17.67
C ARG A 89 10.72 -9.73 -18.68
N SER A 90 9.54 -9.62 -19.29
CA SER A 90 9.25 -8.50 -20.20
C SER A 90 9.16 -7.16 -19.45
N TRP A 91 8.66 -7.15 -18.21
CA TRP A 91 8.66 -5.94 -17.38
C TRP A 91 10.06 -5.51 -16.97
N MET A 92 10.95 -6.46 -16.61
CA MET A 92 12.35 -6.16 -16.30
C MET A 92 13.07 -5.59 -17.53
N ALA A 93 12.89 -6.17 -18.71
CA ALA A 93 13.47 -5.65 -19.94
C ALA A 93 13.01 -4.22 -20.26
N VAL A 94 11.71 -3.91 -20.07
CA VAL A 94 11.16 -2.58 -20.28
C VAL A 94 11.66 -1.58 -19.22
N ARG A 95 11.88 -2.03 -17.97
CA ARG A 95 12.42 -1.21 -16.89
C ARG A 95 13.87 -0.82 -17.16
N ASP A 96 14.68 -1.78 -17.60
CA ASP A 96 16.13 -1.59 -17.73
C ASP A 96 16.48 -0.79 -19.00
N MET A 97 15.86 -1.14 -20.16
CA MET A 97 16.02 -0.41 -21.41
C MET A 97 14.77 -0.52 -22.29
N ASP A 98 13.90 0.47 -22.26
CA ASP A 98 12.64 0.45 -23.00
C ASP A 98 12.83 0.40 -24.52
N ILE A 99 13.84 1.11 -25.07
CA ILE A 99 14.17 1.11 -26.50
C ILE A 99 14.66 -0.29 -26.95
N ALA A 100 15.53 -0.91 -26.18
CA ALA A 100 16.02 -2.26 -26.51
C ALA A 100 14.91 -3.31 -26.42
N ALA A 101 14.00 -3.20 -25.44
CA ALA A 101 12.84 -4.06 -25.31
C ALA A 101 11.91 -3.96 -26.53
N GLU A 102 11.71 -2.75 -27.07
CA GLU A 102 10.91 -2.54 -28.28
C GLU A 102 11.54 -3.18 -29.52
N LEU A 103 12.86 -3.06 -29.67
CA LEU A 103 13.60 -3.70 -30.75
C LEU A 103 13.53 -5.25 -30.69
N MET A 104 13.39 -5.81 -29.49
CA MET A 104 13.15 -7.25 -29.29
C MET A 104 11.68 -7.66 -29.50
N GLY A 105 10.82 -6.75 -29.94
CA GLY A 105 9.42 -7.02 -30.26
C GLY A 105 8.45 -6.93 -29.07
N ILE A 106 8.89 -6.40 -27.92
CA ILE A 106 8.01 -6.18 -26.75
C ILE A 106 7.18 -4.92 -27.01
N LYS A 107 5.86 -5.07 -27.02
CA LYS A 107 4.94 -3.92 -27.14
C LYS A 107 4.91 -3.15 -25.80
N LEU A 108 5.65 -2.04 -25.72
CA LEU A 108 5.80 -1.23 -24.50
C LEU A 108 4.47 -0.84 -23.86
N LEU A 109 3.49 -0.42 -24.66
CA LEU A 109 2.18 -0.02 -24.17
C LEU A 109 1.48 -1.17 -23.44
N ASN A 110 1.49 -2.36 -24.03
CA ASN A 110 0.83 -3.53 -23.45
C ASN A 110 1.53 -3.99 -22.18
N ALA A 111 2.87 -3.99 -22.15
CA ALA A 111 3.65 -4.35 -20.99
C ALA A 111 3.37 -3.38 -19.81
N LYS A 112 3.37 -2.07 -20.08
CA LYS A 112 3.06 -1.05 -19.08
C LYS A 112 1.61 -1.12 -18.61
N LEU A 113 0.63 -1.31 -19.51
CA LEU A 113 -0.78 -1.48 -19.15
C LEU A 113 -0.99 -2.69 -18.25
N LEU A 114 -0.38 -3.82 -18.57
CA LEU A 114 -0.50 -5.02 -17.76
C LEU A 114 0.12 -4.82 -16.37
N ALA A 115 1.28 -4.16 -16.28
CA ALA A 115 1.90 -3.83 -15.00
C ALA A 115 0.98 -2.95 -14.12
N PHE A 116 0.38 -1.92 -14.72
CA PHE A 116 -0.59 -1.06 -14.02
C PHE A 116 -1.86 -1.82 -13.62
N ALA A 117 -2.37 -2.71 -14.45
CA ALA A 117 -3.56 -3.51 -14.15
C ALA A 117 -3.31 -4.43 -12.95
N VAL A 118 -2.18 -5.15 -12.95
CA VAL A 118 -1.80 -6.02 -11.84
C VAL A 118 -1.55 -5.23 -10.57
N SER A 119 -0.81 -4.13 -10.64
CA SER A 119 -0.56 -3.24 -9.50
C SER A 119 -1.87 -2.69 -8.91
N SER A 120 -2.81 -2.25 -9.76
CA SER A 120 -4.12 -1.77 -9.32
C SER A 120 -4.96 -2.86 -8.67
N PHE A 121 -4.88 -4.10 -9.17
CA PHE A 121 -5.55 -5.25 -8.54
C PHE A 121 -5.00 -5.48 -7.12
N TYR A 122 -3.68 -5.53 -6.95
CA TYR A 122 -3.06 -5.70 -5.63
C TYR A 122 -3.43 -4.55 -4.68
N ALA A 123 -3.37 -3.32 -5.15
CA ALA A 123 -3.76 -2.15 -4.37
C ALA A 123 -5.24 -2.20 -3.95
N GLY A 124 -6.12 -2.63 -4.84
CA GLY A 124 -7.55 -2.79 -4.55
C GLY A 124 -7.80 -3.86 -3.49
N VAL A 125 -7.15 -5.02 -3.60
CA VAL A 125 -7.26 -6.09 -2.59
C VAL A 125 -6.69 -5.64 -1.25
N ALA A 126 -5.51 -4.99 -1.23
CA ALA A 126 -4.91 -4.48 -0.01
C ALA A 126 -5.80 -3.42 0.67
N GLY A 127 -6.39 -2.51 -0.10
CA GLY A 127 -7.35 -1.52 0.41
C GLY A 127 -8.60 -2.16 1.00
N ALA A 128 -9.15 -3.17 0.32
CA ALA A 128 -10.28 -3.94 0.84
C ALA A 128 -9.92 -4.66 2.15
N MET A 129 -8.78 -5.34 2.21
CA MET A 129 -8.29 -6.00 3.43
C MET A 129 -8.13 -5.00 4.59
N MET A 130 -7.60 -3.82 4.31
CA MET A 130 -7.41 -2.78 5.30
C MET A 130 -8.74 -2.32 5.90
N ILE A 131 -9.75 -2.07 5.07
CA ILE A 131 -11.08 -1.62 5.54
C ILE A 131 -11.82 -2.76 6.24
N PHE A 132 -11.88 -3.95 5.62
CA PHE A 132 -12.71 -5.05 6.12
C PHE A 132 -12.11 -5.80 7.32
N LEU A 133 -10.79 -5.99 7.35
CA LEU A 133 -10.13 -6.78 8.39
C LEU A 133 -9.50 -5.94 9.49
N TRP A 134 -8.95 -4.77 9.15
CA TRP A 134 -8.23 -3.94 10.11
C TRP A 134 -9.10 -2.89 10.76
N TYR A 135 -9.68 -1.98 9.98
CA TYR A 135 -10.50 -0.90 10.53
C TYR A 135 -11.88 -1.37 11.00
N GLY A 136 -12.47 -2.36 10.34
CA GLY A 136 -13.84 -2.82 10.66
C GLY A 136 -14.92 -1.78 10.36
N GLY A 137 -14.56 -0.70 9.67
CA GLY A 137 -15.35 0.47 9.36
C GLY A 137 -14.59 1.75 9.70
N GLY A 138 -14.86 2.84 9.05
CA GLY A 138 -14.22 4.12 9.33
C GLY A 138 -14.48 5.18 8.27
N GLU A 139 -13.99 6.37 8.52
CA GLU A 139 -14.11 7.47 7.56
C GLU A 139 -13.21 7.23 6.35
N ALA A 140 -13.76 7.41 5.15
CA ALA A 140 -13.02 7.28 3.91
C ALA A 140 -11.83 8.25 3.81
N ALA A 141 -11.94 9.41 4.44
CA ALA A 141 -10.88 10.42 4.47
C ALA A 141 -9.60 9.92 5.17
N ASP A 142 -9.73 9.15 6.23
CA ASP A 142 -8.60 8.60 6.98
C ASP A 142 -8.01 7.38 6.28
N ALA A 143 -8.87 6.50 5.77
CA ALA A 143 -8.46 5.28 5.09
C ALA A 143 -7.70 5.52 3.78
N PHE A 144 -8.03 6.60 3.05
CA PHE A 144 -7.41 6.96 1.77
C PHE A 144 -6.57 8.23 1.85
N SER A 145 -6.00 8.51 3.02
CA SER A 145 -5.17 9.70 3.23
C SER A 145 -3.87 9.66 2.40
N ILE A 146 -3.43 10.84 1.98
CA ILE A 146 -2.15 11.02 1.27
C ILE A 146 -0.96 10.57 2.14
N ARG A 147 -1.07 10.73 3.46
CA ARG A 147 -0.09 10.27 4.43
C ARG A 147 0.14 8.76 4.35
N LEU A 148 -0.93 7.97 4.20
CA LEU A 148 -0.82 6.53 4.03
C LEU A 148 -0.07 6.16 2.74
N SER A 149 -0.35 6.86 1.64
CA SER A 149 0.34 6.64 0.36
C SER A 149 1.83 6.89 0.47
N PHE A 150 2.25 7.96 1.16
CA PHE A 150 3.66 8.23 1.41
C PHE A 150 4.29 7.18 2.34
N ASN A 151 3.59 6.75 3.38
CA ASN A 151 4.10 5.68 4.24
C ASN A 151 4.37 4.38 3.47
N ILE A 152 3.44 3.98 2.58
CA ILE A 152 3.62 2.80 1.73
C ILE A 152 4.80 3.00 0.77
N LEU A 153 4.93 4.19 0.17
CA LEU A 153 6.07 4.52 -0.69
C LEU A 153 7.40 4.36 0.07
N PHE A 154 7.47 4.85 1.29
CA PHE A 154 8.66 4.75 2.13
C PHE A 154 8.97 3.30 2.53
N MET A 155 7.96 2.50 2.84
CA MET A 155 8.13 1.06 3.09
C MET A 155 8.81 0.36 1.90
N VAL A 156 8.40 0.70 0.68
CA VAL A 156 8.98 0.11 -0.54
C VAL A 156 10.39 0.62 -0.82
N ILE A 157 10.66 1.91 -0.58
CA ILE A 157 12.00 2.50 -0.78
C ILE A 157 13.00 1.88 0.21
N ILE A 158 12.68 1.85 1.50
CA ILE A 158 13.54 1.28 2.54
C ILE A 158 13.74 -0.22 2.35
N GLY A 159 12.69 -0.94 1.93
CA GLY A 159 12.77 -2.37 1.64
C GLY A 159 13.55 -2.73 0.39
N GLY A 160 13.82 -1.75 -0.47
CA GLY A 160 14.51 -1.92 -1.75
C GLY A 160 13.57 -2.14 -2.93
N LEU A 161 13.67 -1.22 -3.90
CA LEU A 161 12.89 -1.25 -5.14
C LEU A 161 13.21 -2.50 -5.96
N GLY A 162 12.20 -3.30 -6.25
CA GLY A 162 12.33 -4.50 -7.07
C GLY A 162 12.49 -5.82 -6.33
N SER A 163 12.50 -5.81 -4.99
CA SER A 163 12.52 -7.03 -4.17
C SER A 163 11.19 -7.27 -3.46
N LEU A 164 10.54 -8.42 -3.71
CA LEU A 164 9.33 -8.83 -2.98
C LEU A 164 9.62 -9.00 -1.48
N ILE A 165 10.70 -9.68 -1.16
CA ILE A 165 11.12 -9.92 0.23
C ILE A 165 11.49 -8.60 0.91
N GLY A 166 12.20 -7.71 0.20
CA GLY A 166 12.53 -6.38 0.68
C GLY A 166 11.31 -5.56 1.08
N SER A 167 10.23 -5.61 0.31
CA SER A 167 8.98 -4.92 0.64
C SER A 167 8.38 -5.36 1.98
N PHE A 168 8.48 -6.65 2.34
CA PHE A 168 8.07 -7.15 3.65
C PHE A 168 8.95 -6.62 4.79
N PHE A 169 10.27 -6.61 4.59
CA PHE A 169 11.19 -6.04 5.57
C PHE A 169 10.99 -4.54 5.78
N GLY A 170 10.78 -3.79 4.69
CA GLY A 170 10.48 -2.35 4.78
C GLY A 170 9.15 -2.08 5.50
N ALA A 171 8.12 -2.85 5.22
CA ALA A 171 6.84 -2.75 5.91
C ALA A 171 6.95 -3.11 7.40
N ALA A 172 7.64 -4.20 7.74
CA ALA A 172 7.89 -4.60 9.12
C ALA A 172 8.69 -3.54 9.87
N PHE A 173 9.76 -3.03 9.26
CA PHE A 173 10.60 -2.01 9.85
C PHE A 173 9.82 -0.73 10.19
N LEU A 174 9.09 -0.16 9.23
CA LEU A 174 8.30 1.06 9.44
C LEU A 174 7.10 0.85 10.38
N SER A 175 6.56 -0.35 10.46
CA SER A 175 5.47 -0.66 11.40
C SER A 175 5.98 -0.85 12.84
N ILE A 176 7.17 -1.40 13.02
CA ILE A 176 7.76 -1.63 14.34
C ILE A 176 8.39 -0.34 14.89
N LEU A 177 8.93 0.52 14.03
CA LEU A 177 9.67 1.72 14.42
C LEU A 177 8.91 2.64 15.39
N PRO A 178 7.64 3.03 15.14
CA PRO A 178 6.87 3.87 16.08
C PRO A 178 6.66 3.18 17.44
N THR A 179 6.43 1.87 17.42
CA THR A 179 6.23 1.07 18.63
C THR A 179 7.53 0.94 19.43
N ALA A 180 8.64 0.67 18.75
CA ALA A 180 9.96 0.61 19.37
C ALA A 180 10.35 1.95 20.02
N MET A 181 10.02 3.06 19.37
CA MET A 181 10.27 4.39 19.93
C MET A 181 9.39 4.68 21.15
N LYS A 182 8.11 4.31 21.12
CA LYS A 182 7.19 4.49 22.24
C LYS A 182 7.61 3.74 23.50
N PHE A 183 8.14 2.53 23.36
CA PHE A 183 8.47 1.68 24.50
C PHE A 183 9.99 1.66 24.80
N GLY A 184 10.83 1.81 23.79
CA GLY A 184 12.29 1.71 23.95
C GLY A 184 12.92 2.95 24.56
N LEU A 185 12.52 4.15 24.15
CA LEU A 185 13.06 5.41 24.67
C LEU A 185 12.80 5.64 26.15
N PRO A 186 11.59 5.42 26.67
CA PRO A 186 11.35 5.48 28.12
C PRO A 186 12.14 4.44 28.91
N ALA A 187 12.36 3.24 28.35
CA ALA A 187 13.16 2.21 28.96
C ALA A 187 14.66 2.59 29.08
N LEU A 188 15.14 3.47 28.20
CA LEU A 188 16.49 4.05 28.22
C LEU A 188 16.60 5.31 29.10
N GLY A 189 15.55 5.64 29.87
CA GLY A 189 15.55 6.77 30.79
C GLY A 189 15.27 8.15 30.15
N VAL A 190 14.80 8.18 28.88
CA VAL A 190 14.41 9.43 28.22
C VAL A 190 12.88 9.55 28.31
N PRO A 191 12.35 10.32 29.27
CA PRO A 191 10.90 10.51 29.40
C PRO A 191 10.40 11.35 28.22
N MET A 192 9.72 10.72 27.29
CA MET A 192 9.07 11.42 26.17
C MET A 192 7.55 11.39 26.34
N ALA A 193 6.91 12.57 26.32
CA ALA A 193 5.47 12.65 26.15
C ALA A 193 5.06 12.06 24.79
N GLY A 194 3.88 11.43 24.71
CA GLY A 194 3.44 10.70 23.51
C GLY A 194 3.56 11.49 22.20
N ALA A 195 3.29 12.80 22.23
CA ALA A 195 3.44 13.69 21.08
C ALA A 195 4.90 13.88 20.62
N THR A 196 5.84 13.99 21.55
CA THR A 196 7.29 14.13 21.22
C THR A 196 7.85 12.85 20.60
N ALA A 197 7.41 11.68 21.05
CA ALA A 197 7.81 10.40 20.46
C ALA A 197 7.33 10.26 19.01
N GLU A 198 6.16 10.75 18.67
CA GLU A 198 5.65 10.77 17.29
C GLU A 198 6.48 11.69 16.39
N HIS A 199 6.81 12.91 16.86
CA HIS A 199 7.63 13.85 16.09
C HIS A 199 9.03 13.31 15.85
N VAL A 200 9.68 12.73 16.87
CA VAL A 200 11.00 12.09 16.73
C VAL A 200 10.94 10.92 15.75
N THR A 201 9.89 10.12 15.79
CA THR A 201 9.69 9.03 14.83
C THR A 201 9.59 9.54 13.39
N PHE A 202 8.85 10.62 13.14
CA PHE A 202 8.76 11.22 11.81
C PHE A 202 10.10 11.83 11.35
N MET A 203 10.86 12.47 12.25
CA MET A 203 12.18 12.98 11.93
C MET A 203 13.15 11.85 11.57
N LEU A 204 13.12 10.73 12.30
CA LEU A 204 13.94 9.56 11.99
C LEU A 204 13.55 8.91 10.67
N ILE A 205 12.27 8.73 10.41
CA ILE A 205 11.78 8.20 9.13
C ILE A 205 12.26 9.11 7.98
N GLY A 206 12.09 10.42 8.11
CA GLY A 206 12.56 11.39 7.12
C GLY A 206 14.08 11.35 6.91
N GLY A 207 14.85 11.28 7.98
CA GLY A 207 16.30 11.14 7.93
C GLY A 207 16.76 9.84 7.26
N LEU A 208 16.11 8.73 7.58
CA LEU A 208 16.38 7.42 6.95
C LEU A 208 16.08 7.46 5.45
N ILE A 209 14.97 8.07 5.05
CA ILE A 209 14.61 8.19 3.63
C ILE A 209 15.70 8.98 2.86
N ILE A 210 16.15 10.10 3.41
CA ILE A 210 17.22 10.91 2.80
C ILE A 210 18.49 10.07 2.69
N LEU A 211 18.86 9.33 3.73
CA LEU A 211 20.03 8.46 3.74
C LEU A 211 19.94 7.36 2.67
N PHE A 212 18.80 6.69 2.55
CA PHE A 212 18.57 5.64 1.53
C PHE A 212 18.45 6.19 0.11
N LEU A 213 18.12 7.47 -0.05
CA LEU A 213 18.00 8.10 -1.37
C LEU A 213 19.37 8.59 -1.89
N ILE A 214 20.33 8.86 -0.98
CA ILE A 214 21.67 9.37 -1.32
C ILE A 214 22.65 8.21 -1.57
N VAL A 215 22.45 7.06 -0.92
CA VAL A 215 23.27 5.85 -1.09
C VAL A 215 22.76 5.00 -2.24
#